data_93e2f21ef28e2379e0babbf1c21ed9a9
#
_entry.id   93e2f21ef28e2379e0babbf1c21ed9a9
#
_cell.length_a   1.000
_cell.length_b   1.000
_cell.length_c   1.000
_cell.angle_alpha   90.00
_cell.angle_beta   90.00
_cell.angle_gamma   90.00
#
_symmetry.space_group_name_H-M   'P 1'
#
loop_
_entity.id
_entity.type
_entity.pdbx_description
1 polymer ?
#
loop_
_entity_poly.entity_id
_entity_poly.type
_entity_poly.pdbx_seq_one_letter_code
_entity_poly.pdbx_strand_id
1 'polypeptide(L)'
;MEKQKKFYYVNVVEANQKDDGKIKMAEVMDFNFKGHHDLADMVEAAKSLGFKKDKHAKEFVLALRFMHHVIKKNSDNPVFAEFGAQFEAFKKSVKGQLGCGCDCDK
;
A
#
# COMPACT_ATOMS: atom_id res chain seq x y z
N MET A 1 18.80 0.61 -19.27
CA MET A 1 17.68 1.54 -19.13
C MET A 1 17.26 1.69 -17.69
N GLU A 2 17.09 2.89 -17.28
CA GLU A 2 16.77 3.18 -15.89
C GLU A 2 15.27 3.13 -15.67
N LYS A 3 14.89 2.54 -14.55
CA LYS A 3 13.51 2.60 -14.13
C LYS A 3 13.24 3.93 -13.47
N GLN A 4 12.15 4.53 -13.85
CA GLN A 4 11.73 5.77 -13.21
C GLN A 4 11.02 5.46 -11.91
N LYS A 5 11.41 6.17 -10.87
CA LYS A 5 10.71 6.04 -9.61
C LYS A 5 9.46 6.90 -9.64
N LYS A 6 8.38 6.35 -9.15
CA LYS A 6 7.15 7.08 -9.01
C LYS A 6 7.14 7.80 -7.67
N PHE A 7 6.64 9.00 -7.69
CA PHE A 7 6.59 9.83 -6.49
C PHE A 7 5.13 10.12 -6.19
N TYR A 8 4.70 9.73 -5.02
CA TYR A 8 3.30 9.88 -4.64
C TYR A 8 3.17 10.75 -3.41
N TYR A 9 2.12 11.52 -3.38
CA TYR A 9 1.77 12.32 -2.23
C TYR A 9 0.53 11.70 -1.59
N VAL A 10 0.63 11.36 -0.31
CA VAL A 10 -0.48 10.72 0.41
C VAL A 10 -1.01 11.72 1.42
N ASN A 11 -2.31 11.92 1.37
CA ASN A 11 -2.97 12.86 2.27
C ASN A 11 -4.21 12.19 2.83
N VAL A 12 -4.30 12.16 4.15
CA VAL A 12 -5.47 11.60 4.83
C VAL A 12 -6.22 12.74 5.49
N VAL A 13 -7.49 12.83 5.15
CA VAL A 13 -8.35 13.91 5.62
C VAL A 13 -9.54 13.29 6.32
N GLU A 14 -9.84 13.80 7.49
CA GLU A 14 -11.04 13.39 8.22
C GLU A 14 -12.20 14.23 7.75
N ALA A 15 -13.27 13.58 7.33
CA ALA A 15 -14.46 14.26 6.85
C ALA A 15 -15.59 14.01 7.85
N ASN A 16 -16.04 15.07 8.49
CA ASN A 16 -17.10 14.97 9.49
C ASN A 16 -18.34 15.69 8.99
N GLN A 17 -19.48 15.01 9.07
CA GLN A 17 -20.73 15.61 8.67
C GLN A 17 -21.36 16.31 9.87
N LYS A 18 -21.68 17.58 9.67
CA LYS A 18 -22.32 18.38 10.72
C LYS A 18 -23.83 18.22 10.66
N ASP A 19 -24.49 18.68 11.72
CA ASP A 19 -25.94 18.59 11.82
C ASP A 19 -26.66 19.30 10.68
N ASP A 20 -26.05 20.34 10.14
CA ASP A 20 -26.65 21.08 9.03
C ASP A 20 -26.37 20.42 7.67
N GLY A 21 -25.79 19.25 7.66
CA GLY A 21 -25.51 18.53 6.44
C GLY A 21 -24.21 18.89 5.76
N LYS A 22 -23.51 19.87 6.27
CA LYS A 22 -22.23 20.25 5.70
C LYS A 22 -21.14 19.33 6.18
N ILE A 23 -20.12 19.16 5.33
CA ILE A 23 -18.98 18.31 5.66
C ILE A 23 -17.81 19.20 5.99
N LYS A 24 -17.24 18.96 7.17
CA LYS A 24 -16.04 19.67 7.60
C LYS A 24 -14.85 18.73 7.42
N MET A 25 -13.84 19.23 6.74
CA MET A 25 -12.63 18.45 6.46
C MET A 25 -11.50 18.93 7.37
N ALA A 26 -10.79 17.97 7.94
CA ALA A 26 -9.64 18.28 8.78
C ALA A 26 -8.51 17.37 8.38
N GLU A 27 -7.37 17.95 8.12
CA GLU A 27 -6.20 17.16 7.71
C GLU A 27 -5.67 16.37 8.89
N VAL A 28 -5.48 15.07 8.69
CA VAL A 28 -4.96 14.20 9.72
C VAL A 28 -3.46 13.99 9.54
N MET A 29 -3.05 13.68 8.32
CA MET A 29 -1.65 13.44 8.05
C MET A 29 -1.38 13.51 6.56
N ASP A 30 -0.14 13.80 6.22
CA ASP A 30 0.28 13.73 4.84
C ASP A 30 1.76 13.34 4.81
N PHE A 31 2.16 12.72 3.72
CA PHE A 31 3.56 12.34 3.54
C PHE A 31 3.80 11.96 2.10
N ASN A 32 5.07 11.95 1.74
CA ASN A 32 5.49 11.54 0.41
C ASN A 32 5.95 10.10 0.41
N PHE A 33 5.77 9.45 -0.71
CA PHE A 33 6.07 8.03 -0.84
C PHE A 33 6.68 7.78 -2.21
N LYS A 34 7.84 7.15 -2.25
CA LYS A 34 8.49 6.79 -3.49
C LYS A 34 8.43 5.31 -3.73
N GLY A 35 8.30 4.91 -4.98
CA GLY A 35 8.32 3.50 -5.31
C GLY A 35 8.70 3.30 -6.75
N HIS A 36 9.04 2.06 -7.07
CA HIS A 36 9.39 1.69 -8.43
C HIS A 36 8.19 1.23 -9.23
N HIS A 37 7.08 0.95 -8.56
CA HIS A 37 5.93 0.34 -9.19
C HIS A 37 4.81 1.33 -9.36
N ASP A 38 4.08 1.16 -10.43
CA ASP A 38 2.90 1.98 -10.69
C ASP A 38 1.76 1.46 -9.82
N LEU A 39 1.26 2.31 -8.93
CA LEU A 39 0.21 1.89 -8.01
C LEU A 39 -1.07 1.54 -8.74
N ALA A 40 -1.38 2.25 -9.82
CA ALA A 40 -2.59 1.94 -10.57
C ALA A 40 -2.53 0.54 -11.16
N ASP A 41 -1.36 0.15 -11.69
CA ASP A 41 -1.19 -1.19 -12.24
C ASP A 41 -1.30 -2.23 -11.13
N MET A 42 -0.78 -1.93 -9.95
CA MET A 42 -0.86 -2.87 -8.84
C MET A 42 -2.30 -3.06 -8.38
N VAL A 43 -3.08 -1.99 -8.37
CA VAL A 43 -4.48 -2.09 -8.00
C VAL A 43 -5.23 -2.97 -8.99
N GLU A 44 -4.98 -2.78 -10.30
CA GLU A 44 -5.64 -3.61 -11.31
C GLU A 44 -5.28 -5.07 -11.14
N ALA A 45 -4.01 -5.36 -10.90
CA ALA A 45 -3.61 -6.75 -10.66
C ALA A 45 -4.26 -7.32 -9.41
N ALA A 46 -4.35 -6.51 -8.35
CA ALA A 46 -4.91 -6.97 -7.10
C ALA A 46 -6.39 -7.31 -7.19
N LYS A 47 -7.10 -6.73 -8.16
CA LYS A 47 -8.51 -7.02 -8.31
C LYS A 47 -8.76 -8.50 -8.61
N SER A 48 -7.78 -9.19 -9.15
CA SER A 48 -7.93 -10.61 -9.44
C SER A 48 -7.88 -11.49 -8.19
N LEU A 49 -7.57 -10.91 -7.04
CA LEU A 49 -7.51 -11.67 -5.79
C LEU A 49 -8.90 -11.98 -5.22
N GLY A 50 -9.95 -11.43 -5.81
CA GLY A 50 -11.30 -11.78 -5.39
C GLY A 50 -11.85 -10.93 -4.27
N PHE A 51 -11.46 -9.66 -4.22
CA PHE A 51 -12.01 -8.75 -3.22
C PHE A 51 -13.49 -8.51 -3.50
N LYS A 52 -14.25 -8.29 -2.44
CA LYS A 52 -15.67 -8.04 -2.57
C LYS A 52 -15.99 -6.71 -3.21
N LYS A 53 -15.11 -5.72 -3.02
CA LYS A 53 -15.29 -4.40 -3.60
C LYS A 53 -13.98 -3.91 -4.17
N ASP A 54 -14.07 -3.09 -5.22
CA ASP A 54 -12.87 -2.56 -5.85
C ASP A 54 -12.05 -1.73 -4.90
N LYS A 55 -12.69 -1.02 -3.98
CA LYS A 55 -11.93 -0.19 -3.05
C LYS A 55 -11.06 -1.03 -2.13
N HIS A 56 -11.43 -2.29 -1.89
CA HIS A 56 -10.60 -3.17 -1.08
C HIS A 56 -9.25 -3.44 -1.75
N ALA A 57 -9.24 -3.52 -3.07
CA ALA A 57 -7.98 -3.69 -3.79
C ALA A 57 -7.09 -2.48 -3.59
N LYS A 58 -7.67 -1.28 -3.63
CA LYS A 58 -6.91 -0.07 -3.41
C LYS A 58 -6.33 -0.02 -2.00
N GLU A 59 -7.16 -0.35 -1.02
CA GLU A 59 -6.71 -0.36 0.36
C GLU A 59 -5.61 -1.39 0.57
N PHE A 60 -5.77 -2.55 -0.02
CA PHE A 60 -4.78 -3.61 0.12
C PHE A 60 -3.44 -3.22 -0.47
N VAL A 61 -3.45 -2.65 -1.66
CA VAL A 61 -2.20 -2.27 -2.32
C VAL A 61 -1.46 -1.21 -1.51
N LEU A 62 -2.17 -0.20 -1.04
CA LEU A 62 -1.53 0.84 -0.24
C LEU A 62 -0.98 0.27 1.06
N ALA A 63 -1.77 -0.58 1.74
CA ALA A 63 -1.32 -1.16 2.99
C ALA A 63 -0.08 -2.02 2.78
N LEU A 64 -0.08 -2.80 1.71
CA LEU A 64 1.04 -3.68 1.43
C LEU A 64 2.31 -2.88 1.15
N ARG A 65 2.19 -1.84 0.34
CA ARG A 65 3.37 -1.04 0.00
C ARG A 65 3.88 -0.27 1.21
N PHE A 66 3.00 0.30 1.99
CA PHE A 66 3.43 1.03 3.18
C PHE A 66 4.08 0.11 4.20
N MET A 67 3.49 -1.05 4.42
CA MET A 67 4.05 -2.00 5.38
C MET A 67 5.41 -2.49 4.92
N HIS A 68 5.54 -2.79 3.63
CA HIS A 68 6.83 -3.20 3.08
C HIS A 68 7.89 -2.13 3.32
N HIS A 69 7.53 -0.88 3.06
CA HIS A 69 8.47 0.23 3.22
C HIS A 69 8.91 0.40 4.67
N VAL A 70 7.94 0.37 5.58
CA VAL A 70 8.23 0.56 7.00
C VAL A 70 9.10 -0.57 7.53
N ILE A 71 8.77 -1.80 7.18
CA ILE A 71 9.54 -2.94 7.65
C ILE A 71 10.97 -2.88 7.12
N LYS A 72 11.12 -2.56 5.85
CA LYS A 72 12.44 -2.52 5.23
C LYS A 72 13.30 -1.42 5.84
N LYS A 73 12.71 -0.28 6.11
CA LYS A 73 13.47 0.84 6.68
C LYS A 73 13.76 0.66 8.15
N ASN A 74 13.03 -0.19 8.82
CA ASN A 74 13.19 -0.40 10.27
C ASN A 74 13.46 -1.86 10.60
N SER A 75 14.23 -2.51 9.76
CA SER A 75 14.46 -3.95 9.90
C SER A 75 15.19 -4.31 11.17
N ASP A 76 15.90 -3.37 11.78
CA ASP A 76 16.61 -3.62 13.03
C ASP A 76 15.73 -3.37 14.25
N ASN A 77 14.49 -2.95 14.05
CA ASN A 77 13.57 -2.70 15.14
C ASN A 77 12.94 -4.04 15.57
N PRO A 78 13.02 -4.39 16.85
CA PRO A 78 12.47 -5.69 17.31
C PRO A 78 10.99 -5.86 17.01
N VAL A 79 10.24 -4.76 16.94
CA VAL A 79 8.83 -4.84 16.63
C VAL A 79 8.60 -5.47 15.27
N PHE A 80 9.49 -5.20 14.32
CA PHE A 80 9.32 -5.70 12.95
C PHE A 80 10.18 -6.89 12.62
N ALA A 81 11.13 -7.25 13.49
CA ALA A 81 12.07 -8.31 13.14
C ALA A 81 11.35 -9.63 12.92
N GLU A 82 10.43 -9.98 13.81
CA GLU A 82 9.71 -11.23 13.71
C GLU A 82 8.63 -11.17 12.64
N PHE A 83 7.86 -10.10 12.64
CA PHE A 83 6.78 -9.97 11.67
C PHE A 83 7.31 -9.86 10.25
N GLY A 84 8.51 -9.32 10.08
CA GLY A 84 9.08 -9.17 8.75
C GLY A 84 9.17 -10.48 8.00
N ALA A 85 9.57 -11.56 8.68
CA ALA A 85 9.66 -12.86 8.04
C ALA A 85 8.28 -13.35 7.60
N GLN A 86 7.27 -13.16 8.46
CA GLN A 86 5.91 -13.55 8.12
C GLN A 86 5.37 -12.71 6.97
N PHE A 87 5.71 -11.43 6.96
CA PHE A 87 5.26 -10.56 5.90
C PHE A 87 5.86 -10.95 4.56
N GLU A 88 7.13 -11.35 4.55
CA GLU A 88 7.76 -11.81 3.31
C GLU A 88 7.07 -13.06 2.78
N ALA A 89 6.74 -13.99 3.65
CA ALA A 89 6.02 -15.19 3.24
C ALA A 89 4.65 -14.83 2.66
N PHE A 90 3.99 -13.87 3.28
CA PHE A 90 2.68 -13.42 2.79
C PHE A 90 2.81 -12.78 1.41
N LYS A 91 3.84 -11.96 1.20
CA LYS A 91 4.03 -11.32 -0.10
C LYS A 91 4.26 -12.33 -1.20
N LYS A 92 5.03 -13.37 -0.91
CA LYS A 92 5.25 -14.42 -1.91
C LYS A 92 3.96 -15.12 -2.26
N SER A 93 3.11 -15.35 -1.26
CA SER A 93 1.83 -15.97 -1.51
C SER A 93 0.96 -15.09 -2.41
N VAL A 94 0.96 -13.80 -2.15
CA VAL A 94 0.19 -12.86 -2.95
C VAL A 94 0.70 -12.85 -4.40
N LYS A 95 2.00 -12.84 -4.59
CA LYS A 95 2.56 -12.85 -5.94
C LYS A 95 2.14 -14.10 -6.70
N GLY A 96 2.12 -15.23 -6.01
CA GLY A 96 1.69 -16.46 -6.64
C GLY A 96 0.23 -16.39 -7.09
N GLN A 97 -0.60 -15.76 -6.28
CA GLN A 97 -2.01 -15.62 -6.63
C GLN A 97 -2.21 -14.67 -7.81
N LEU A 98 -1.39 -13.63 -7.87
CA LEU A 98 -1.51 -12.68 -8.96
C LEU A 98 -1.02 -13.25 -10.28
N GLY A 99 -0.16 -14.24 -10.21
CA GLY A 99 0.42 -14.79 -11.42
C GLY A 99 1.26 -13.79 -12.18
N CYS A 100 1.66 -12.74 -11.56
CA CYS A 100 2.42 -11.72 -12.25
C CYS A 100 3.89 -11.93 -12.04
N GLY A 101 4.66 -11.61 -13.06
CA GLY A 101 6.08 -11.81 -13.02
C GLY A 101 6.84 -10.63 -12.47
N CYS A 102 6.18 -9.68 -11.90
CA CYS A 102 6.88 -8.51 -11.41
C CYS A 102 7.62 -8.84 -10.11
N ASP A 103 8.76 -8.23 -9.95
CA ASP A 103 9.61 -8.45 -8.80
C ASP A 103 9.31 -7.41 -7.73
N CYS A 104 8.10 -7.39 -7.29
CA CYS A 104 7.66 -6.38 -6.35
C CYS A 104 8.34 -6.48 -5.01
N ASP A 105 8.96 -7.59 -4.75
CA ASP A 105 9.62 -7.84 -3.49
C ASP A 105 11.04 -7.29 -3.43
N LYS A 106 11.51 -6.81 -4.54
CA LYS A 106 12.88 -6.31 -4.60
C LYS A 106 13.03 -4.94 -4.01
#